data_2228bdc6b4bd847828e9bdf895073d42
#
_entry.id   2228bdc6b4bd847828e9bdf895073d42
#
_cell.length_a   1.000
_cell.length_b   1.000
_cell.length_c   1.000
_cell.angle_alpha   90.00
_cell.angle_beta   90.00
_cell.angle_gamma   90.00
#
_symmetry.space_group_name_H-M   'P 1'
#
loop_
_entity.id
_entity.type
_entity.pdbx_description
1 polymer ?
#
loop_
_entity_poly.entity_id
_entity_poly.type
_entity_poly.pdbx_seq_one_letter_code
_entity_poly.pdbx_strand_id
1 'polypeptide(L)'
;QNFVFTSEDAIQQDVLAALVESYCGREVDFNELQQAVNKLTAYLRGQGYAVATAFLPQQEITDGIIEVKIVLGRLSYVQVNNTSALAEGQAEKAAGILQKGELLRTDRLETVLNNINDLAGVTAVGVLRAGQANGTSDFVIDLRADKPQQTILYTDNYGNKYSGRYRYGFQTTINNPGRIGDKFFLGGMLSNDNLHNYNLGYEMPVGSRGTKLGVSYSLMDYTLSGFYNILDAVGRAKTFSIYGS
;
A
#
# COMPACT_ATOMS: atom_id res chain seq x y z
N GLN A 1 7.68 -12.00 -43.14
CA GLN A 1 7.34 -12.83 -41.98
C GLN A 1 6.10 -12.31 -41.33
N ASN A 2 5.28 -13.20 -40.74
CA ASN A 2 4.06 -12.86 -39.99
C ASN A 2 4.15 -13.46 -38.59
N PHE A 3 3.54 -12.80 -37.61
CA PHE A 3 3.50 -13.25 -36.22
C PHE A 3 2.13 -13.85 -35.90
N VAL A 4 2.14 -14.98 -35.22
CA VAL A 4 0.96 -15.61 -34.64
C VAL A 4 1.13 -15.65 -33.09
N PHE A 5 0.16 -15.14 -32.37
CA PHE A 5 0.21 -15.08 -30.91
C PHE A 5 -0.64 -16.20 -30.32
N THR A 6 -0.02 -16.99 -29.44
CA THR A 6 -0.70 -18.04 -28.67
C THR A 6 -0.66 -17.74 -27.17
N SER A 7 -1.81 -17.86 -26.51
CA SER A 7 -1.96 -17.66 -25.08
C SER A 7 -3.09 -18.53 -24.54
N GLU A 8 -2.98 -18.95 -23.29
CA GLU A 8 -4.09 -19.60 -22.57
C GLU A 8 -5.17 -18.61 -22.13
N ASP A 9 -4.83 -17.32 -22.07
CA ASP A 9 -5.70 -16.24 -21.67
C ASP A 9 -6.15 -15.41 -22.87
N ALA A 10 -7.29 -14.74 -22.75
CA ALA A 10 -7.76 -13.82 -23.78
C ALA A 10 -6.82 -12.60 -23.89
N ILE A 11 -6.25 -12.40 -25.07
CA ILE A 11 -5.34 -11.30 -25.39
C ILE A 11 -5.88 -10.51 -26.59
N GLN A 12 -5.56 -9.23 -26.65
CA GLN A 12 -5.92 -8.34 -27.75
C GLN A 12 -4.91 -8.54 -28.91
N GLN A 13 -5.15 -9.52 -29.75
CA GLN A 13 -4.23 -9.90 -30.84
C GLN A 13 -3.94 -8.74 -31.80
N ASP A 14 -4.94 -7.92 -32.13
CA ASP A 14 -4.78 -6.77 -33.04
C ASP A 14 -3.77 -5.75 -32.50
N VAL A 15 -3.79 -5.48 -31.18
CA VAL A 15 -2.86 -4.56 -30.54
C VAL A 15 -1.44 -5.13 -30.53
N LEU A 16 -1.31 -6.42 -30.27
CA LEU A 16 0.00 -7.10 -30.30
C LEU A 16 0.57 -7.13 -31.71
N ALA A 17 -0.25 -7.39 -32.74
CA ALA A 17 0.15 -7.35 -34.13
C ALA A 17 0.66 -5.95 -34.52
N ALA A 18 -0.05 -4.88 -34.13
CA ALA A 18 0.38 -3.51 -34.41
C ALA A 18 1.74 -3.17 -33.76
N LEU A 19 2.04 -3.75 -32.58
CA LEU A 19 3.33 -3.52 -31.89
C LEU A 19 4.53 -4.12 -32.64
N VAL A 20 4.32 -5.18 -33.39
CA VAL A 20 5.38 -5.88 -34.14
C VAL A 20 5.27 -5.67 -35.65
N GLU A 21 4.37 -4.81 -36.11
CA GLU A 21 4.15 -4.54 -37.56
C GLU A 21 5.44 -4.18 -38.28
N SER A 22 6.34 -3.42 -37.66
CA SER A 22 7.64 -3.04 -38.23
C SER A 22 8.59 -4.21 -38.52
N TYR A 23 8.30 -5.38 -37.99
CA TYR A 23 9.05 -6.62 -38.21
C TYR A 23 8.35 -7.55 -39.23
N CYS A 24 7.15 -7.24 -39.70
CA CYS A 24 6.40 -8.02 -40.68
C CYS A 24 6.85 -7.74 -42.12
N GLY A 25 6.65 -8.68 -43.01
CA GLY A 25 6.85 -8.52 -44.45
C GLY A 25 8.32 -8.45 -44.93
N ARG A 26 9.29 -8.62 -44.04
CA ARG A 26 10.73 -8.59 -44.34
C ARG A 26 11.47 -9.73 -43.64
N GLU A 27 12.69 -9.96 -44.06
CA GLU A 27 13.60 -10.83 -43.31
C GLU A 27 14.03 -10.14 -42.00
N VAL A 28 13.98 -10.88 -40.91
CA VAL A 28 14.42 -10.44 -39.59
C VAL A 28 15.42 -11.45 -39.02
N ASP A 29 16.43 -10.93 -38.34
CA ASP A 29 17.39 -11.77 -37.65
C ASP A 29 16.88 -12.16 -36.23
N PHE A 30 17.62 -13.06 -35.58
CA PHE A 30 17.26 -13.52 -34.23
C PHE A 30 17.23 -12.38 -33.20
N ASN A 31 18.12 -11.37 -33.30
CA ASN A 31 18.16 -10.23 -32.38
C ASN A 31 16.93 -9.34 -32.55
N GLU A 32 16.50 -9.14 -33.82
CA GLU A 32 15.27 -8.38 -34.10
C GLU A 32 14.02 -9.10 -33.57
N LEU A 33 13.96 -10.42 -33.70
CA LEU A 33 12.89 -11.24 -33.12
C LEU A 33 12.87 -11.12 -31.61
N GLN A 34 14.04 -11.15 -30.97
CA GLN A 34 14.13 -10.97 -29.52
C GLN A 34 13.69 -9.56 -29.09
N GLN A 35 14.00 -8.52 -29.87
CA GLN A 35 13.51 -7.16 -29.62
C GLN A 35 12.00 -7.07 -29.75
N ALA A 36 11.39 -7.71 -30.76
CA ALA A 36 9.94 -7.76 -30.92
C ALA A 36 9.28 -8.40 -29.69
N VAL A 37 9.77 -9.55 -29.27
CA VAL A 37 9.28 -10.28 -28.09
C VAL A 37 9.44 -9.46 -26.79
N ASN A 38 10.57 -8.78 -26.62
CA ASN A 38 10.80 -7.90 -25.47
C ASN A 38 9.83 -6.71 -25.46
N LYS A 39 9.51 -6.15 -26.63
CA LYS A 39 8.53 -5.08 -26.79
C LYS A 39 7.12 -5.54 -26.39
N LEU A 40 6.73 -6.75 -26.79
CA LEU A 40 5.46 -7.36 -26.38
C LEU A 40 5.42 -7.57 -24.85
N THR A 41 6.49 -8.11 -24.27
CA THR A 41 6.61 -8.31 -22.82
C THR A 41 6.49 -6.99 -22.06
N ALA A 42 7.19 -5.95 -22.50
CA ALA A 42 7.14 -4.62 -21.90
C ALA A 42 5.73 -4.01 -21.96
N TYR A 43 5.06 -4.15 -23.10
CA TYR A 43 3.67 -3.70 -23.25
C TYR A 43 2.74 -4.42 -22.27
N LEU A 44 2.77 -5.75 -22.21
CA LEU A 44 1.91 -6.53 -21.33
C LEU A 44 2.13 -6.16 -19.84
N ARG A 45 3.39 -5.98 -19.43
CA ARG A 45 3.71 -5.49 -18.08
C ARG A 45 3.20 -4.07 -17.83
N GLY A 46 3.30 -3.20 -18.84
CA GLY A 46 2.71 -1.86 -18.82
C GLY A 46 1.18 -1.86 -18.69
N GLN A 47 0.51 -2.92 -19.15
CA GLN A 47 -0.92 -3.13 -18.96
C GLN A 47 -1.27 -3.70 -17.57
N GLY A 48 -0.28 -3.82 -16.67
CA GLY A 48 -0.47 -4.24 -15.29
C GLY A 48 -0.38 -5.75 -15.05
N TYR A 49 0.08 -6.55 -16.01
CA TYR A 49 0.38 -7.97 -15.80
C TYR A 49 1.78 -8.11 -15.18
N ALA A 50 1.86 -8.34 -13.90
CA ALA A 50 3.10 -8.23 -13.11
C ALA A 50 4.25 -9.14 -13.60
N VAL A 51 3.94 -10.33 -14.11
CA VAL A 51 4.92 -11.34 -14.55
C VAL A 51 4.72 -11.79 -16.00
N ALA A 52 3.98 -11.01 -16.80
CA ALA A 52 3.77 -11.35 -18.21
C ALA A 52 5.10 -11.50 -18.95
N THR A 53 5.15 -12.51 -19.80
CA THR A 53 6.30 -12.82 -20.66
C THR A 53 5.83 -13.27 -22.01
N ALA A 54 6.39 -12.71 -23.08
CA ALA A 54 6.34 -13.25 -24.42
C ALA A 54 7.65 -13.97 -24.70
N PHE A 55 7.62 -15.06 -25.45
CA PHE A 55 8.82 -15.79 -25.86
C PHE A 55 8.59 -16.57 -27.15
N LEU A 56 9.67 -16.90 -27.81
CA LEU A 56 9.67 -17.74 -29.00
C LEU A 56 9.80 -19.21 -28.56
N PRO A 57 8.78 -20.05 -28.74
CA PRO A 57 8.93 -21.49 -28.52
C PRO A 57 9.91 -22.09 -29.54
N GLN A 58 10.44 -23.28 -29.23
CA GLN A 58 11.19 -24.02 -30.20
C GLN A 58 10.27 -24.37 -31.38
N GLN A 59 10.58 -23.88 -32.57
CA GLN A 59 9.75 -24.02 -33.74
C GLN A 59 10.60 -24.08 -35.03
N GLU A 60 10.06 -24.72 -36.05
CA GLU A 60 10.53 -24.61 -37.44
C GLU A 60 9.72 -23.50 -38.13
N ILE A 61 10.40 -22.50 -38.66
CA ILE A 61 9.73 -21.40 -39.35
C ILE A 61 9.34 -21.87 -40.73
N THR A 62 8.05 -22.16 -40.92
CA THR A 62 7.48 -22.59 -42.23
C THR A 62 6.66 -21.42 -42.78
N ASP A 63 6.80 -21.14 -44.08
CA ASP A 63 6.08 -20.06 -44.79
C ASP A 63 6.23 -18.64 -44.14
N GLY A 64 7.33 -18.42 -43.39
CA GLY A 64 7.59 -17.14 -42.75
C GLY A 64 6.67 -16.82 -41.59
N ILE A 65 5.97 -17.81 -41.03
CA ILE A 65 5.12 -17.64 -39.83
C ILE A 65 5.94 -17.88 -38.57
N ILE A 66 5.90 -16.93 -37.65
CA ILE A 66 6.61 -17.00 -36.37
C ILE A 66 5.58 -17.04 -35.25
N GLU A 67 5.57 -18.14 -34.50
CA GLU A 67 4.76 -18.26 -33.30
C GLU A 67 5.43 -17.53 -32.11
N VAL A 68 4.66 -16.68 -31.44
CA VAL A 68 5.05 -16.05 -30.18
C VAL A 68 4.10 -16.52 -29.11
N LYS A 69 4.63 -17.21 -28.11
CA LYS A 69 3.87 -17.66 -26.94
C LYS A 69 3.84 -16.58 -25.87
N ILE A 70 2.65 -16.31 -25.34
CA ILE A 70 2.41 -15.31 -24.30
C ILE A 70 1.89 -16.01 -23.05
N VAL A 71 2.53 -15.73 -21.92
CA VAL A 71 2.13 -16.18 -20.59
C VAL A 71 1.92 -14.96 -19.73
N LEU A 72 0.70 -14.75 -19.25
CA LEU A 72 0.36 -13.60 -18.41
C LEU A 72 0.74 -13.78 -16.93
N GLY A 73 0.94 -15.04 -16.52
CA GLY A 73 1.31 -15.41 -15.15
C GLY A 73 0.14 -15.44 -14.17
N ARG A 74 0.04 -16.54 -13.43
CA ARG A 74 -1.03 -16.78 -12.46
C ARG A 74 -0.49 -16.99 -11.06
N LEU A 75 -1.28 -16.61 -10.06
CA LEU A 75 -0.96 -16.82 -8.66
C LEU A 75 -1.03 -18.31 -8.32
N SER A 76 0.09 -18.86 -7.83
CA SER A 76 0.14 -20.23 -7.31
C SER A 76 -0.21 -20.25 -5.83
N TYR A 77 0.50 -19.44 -5.03
CA TYR A 77 0.39 -19.41 -3.59
C TYR A 77 0.76 -18.03 -3.03
N VAL A 78 0.16 -17.66 -1.90
CA VAL A 78 0.57 -16.50 -1.10
C VAL A 78 1.21 -16.99 0.17
N GLN A 79 2.44 -16.57 0.42
CA GLN A 79 3.18 -16.85 1.65
C GLN A 79 3.35 -15.55 2.45
N VAL A 80 3.03 -15.58 3.73
CA VAL A 80 3.26 -14.47 4.64
C VAL A 80 4.33 -14.88 5.66
N ASN A 81 5.43 -14.15 5.67
CA ASN A 81 6.51 -14.32 6.65
C ASN A 81 6.42 -13.18 7.66
N ASN A 82 5.85 -13.44 8.82
CA ASN A 82 5.61 -12.41 9.83
C ASN A 82 6.72 -12.40 10.89
N THR A 83 7.58 -11.39 10.86
CA THR A 83 8.58 -11.09 11.90
C THR A 83 8.22 -9.83 12.71
N SER A 84 7.00 -9.30 12.52
CA SER A 84 6.48 -8.15 13.26
C SER A 84 5.78 -8.56 14.55
N ALA A 85 5.30 -7.57 15.31
CA ALA A 85 4.46 -7.82 16.48
C ALA A 85 2.97 -8.06 16.14
N LEU A 86 2.61 -8.08 14.85
CA LEU A 86 1.24 -8.32 14.41
C LEU A 86 0.81 -9.74 14.77
N ALA A 87 -0.41 -9.91 15.25
CA ALA A 87 -0.94 -11.24 15.55
C ALA A 87 -1.08 -12.07 14.28
N GLU A 88 -0.90 -13.39 14.41
CA GLU A 88 -1.10 -14.33 13.32
C GLU A 88 -2.48 -14.17 12.68
N GLY A 89 -2.57 -14.33 11.37
CA GLY A 89 -3.80 -14.23 10.61
C GLY A 89 -4.24 -12.80 10.26
N GLN A 90 -3.65 -11.75 10.81
CA GLN A 90 -4.04 -10.38 10.46
C GLN A 90 -3.58 -9.97 9.05
N ALA A 91 -2.33 -10.30 8.71
CA ALA A 91 -1.81 -10.04 7.37
C ALA A 91 -2.43 -10.99 6.33
N GLU A 92 -2.67 -12.23 6.71
CA GLU A 92 -3.34 -13.23 5.88
C GLU A 92 -4.77 -12.81 5.51
N LYS A 93 -5.49 -12.10 6.39
CA LYS A 93 -6.80 -11.51 6.06
C LYS A 93 -6.71 -10.48 4.94
N ALA A 94 -5.70 -9.63 4.94
CA ALA A 94 -5.48 -8.65 3.86
C ALA A 94 -5.01 -9.34 2.57
N ALA A 95 -4.16 -10.37 2.69
CA ALA A 95 -3.70 -11.18 1.56
C ALA A 95 -4.79 -12.06 0.96
N GLY A 96 -5.80 -12.43 1.74
CA GLY A 96 -6.91 -13.30 1.34
C GLY A 96 -7.84 -12.73 0.25
N ILE A 97 -7.65 -11.50 -0.17
CA ILE A 97 -8.32 -10.93 -1.36
C ILE A 97 -7.74 -11.48 -2.67
N LEU A 98 -6.54 -12.07 -2.63
CA LEU A 98 -5.91 -12.75 -3.76
C LEU A 98 -6.35 -14.21 -3.81
N GLN A 99 -6.71 -14.68 -4.99
CA GLN A 99 -7.19 -16.04 -5.18
C GLN A 99 -6.18 -16.87 -5.99
N LYS A 100 -5.96 -18.11 -5.55
CA LYS A 100 -5.13 -19.05 -6.32
C LYS A 100 -5.66 -19.20 -7.73
N GLY A 101 -4.78 -19.13 -8.73
CA GLY A 101 -5.10 -19.25 -10.15
C GLY A 101 -5.53 -17.94 -10.82
N GLU A 102 -5.74 -16.85 -10.07
CA GLU A 102 -6.02 -15.55 -10.70
C GLU A 102 -4.77 -14.99 -11.41
N LEU A 103 -4.99 -14.14 -12.40
CA LEU A 103 -3.92 -13.42 -13.09
C LEU A 103 -3.20 -12.47 -12.15
N LEU A 104 -1.87 -12.50 -12.18
CA LEU A 104 -1.05 -11.63 -11.33
C LEU A 104 -1.04 -10.21 -11.89
N ARG A 105 -1.88 -9.37 -11.30
CA ARG A 105 -1.97 -7.95 -11.64
C ARG A 105 -1.28 -7.09 -10.60
N THR A 106 -0.49 -6.12 -11.09
CA THR A 106 0.29 -5.20 -10.24
C THR A 106 -0.61 -4.43 -9.27
N ASP A 107 -1.73 -3.89 -9.76
CA ASP A 107 -2.70 -3.15 -8.95
C ASP A 107 -3.29 -3.97 -7.79
N ARG A 108 -3.52 -5.26 -8.01
CA ARG A 108 -4.01 -6.18 -6.97
C ARG A 108 -2.96 -6.46 -5.91
N LEU A 109 -1.72 -6.73 -6.35
CA LEU A 109 -0.59 -6.97 -5.45
C LEU A 109 -0.25 -5.74 -4.60
N GLU A 110 -0.23 -4.57 -5.23
CA GLU A 110 -0.02 -3.29 -4.54
C GLU A 110 -1.14 -2.98 -3.54
N THR A 111 -2.40 -3.27 -3.89
CA THR A 111 -3.53 -3.10 -2.96
C THR A 111 -3.34 -3.92 -1.70
N VAL A 112 -2.90 -5.19 -1.81
CA VAL A 112 -2.62 -6.03 -0.64
C VAL A 112 -1.50 -5.44 0.19
N LEU A 113 -0.38 -5.07 -0.44
CA LEU A 113 0.76 -4.48 0.27
C LEU A 113 0.41 -3.16 0.96
N ASN A 114 -0.35 -2.30 0.29
CA ASN A 114 -0.81 -1.04 0.85
C ASN A 114 -1.74 -1.27 2.05
N ASN A 115 -2.70 -2.19 1.95
CA ASN A 115 -3.58 -2.54 3.07
C ASN A 115 -2.82 -3.05 4.29
N ILE A 116 -1.73 -3.81 4.07
CA ILE A 116 -0.89 -4.29 5.17
C ILE A 116 0.00 -3.16 5.71
N ASN A 117 0.58 -2.33 4.86
CA ASN A 117 1.40 -1.18 5.25
C ASN A 117 0.60 -0.08 5.96
N ASP A 118 -0.72 -0.06 5.78
CA ASP A 118 -1.63 0.82 6.53
C ASP A 118 -1.86 0.37 7.97
N LEU A 119 -1.48 -0.86 8.32
CA LEU A 119 -1.52 -1.34 9.69
C LEU A 119 -0.42 -0.67 10.52
N ALA A 120 -0.77 -0.18 11.71
CA ALA A 120 0.21 0.52 12.54
C ALA A 120 1.31 -0.42 13.03
N GLY A 121 2.56 0.05 13.00
CA GLY A 121 3.73 -0.67 13.53
C GLY A 121 4.23 -1.83 12.67
N VAL A 122 3.86 -1.86 11.38
CA VAL A 122 4.23 -2.92 10.44
C VAL A 122 4.71 -2.32 9.13
N THR A 123 5.70 -2.96 8.52
CA THR A 123 6.12 -2.69 7.14
C THR A 123 6.14 -4.00 6.37
N ALA A 124 5.48 -4.01 5.20
CA ALA A 124 5.39 -5.16 4.31
C ALA A 124 6.15 -4.93 3.01
N VAL A 125 6.88 -5.94 2.56
CA VAL A 125 7.53 -5.99 1.25
C VAL A 125 7.07 -7.26 0.53
N GLY A 126 6.63 -7.12 -0.72
CA GLY A 126 6.20 -8.23 -1.55
C GLY A 126 7.27 -8.63 -2.57
N VAL A 127 7.48 -9.93 -2.73
CA VAL A 127 8.37 -10.51 -3.73
C VAL A 127 7.64 -11.60 -4.50
N LEU A 128 7.74 -11.55 -5.82
CA LEU A 128 7.26 -12.63 -6.69
C LEU A 128 8.38 -13.64 -6.93
N ARG A 129 8.07 -14.92 -6.74
CA ARG A 129 8.97 -16.04 -7.02
C ARG A 129 8.32 -16.97 -8.04
N ALA A 130 9.13 -17.72 -8.76
CA ALA A 130 8.62 -18.77 -9.65
C ALA A 130 7.81 -19.80 -8.84
N GLY A 131 6.60 -20.10 -9.31
CA GLY A 131 5.77 -21.15 -8.73
C GLY A 131 6.20 -22.55 -9.21
N GLN A 132 5.55 -23.57 -8.68
CA GLN A 132 5.87 -24.95 -9.04
C GLN A 132 5.44 -25.34 -10.46
N ALA A 133 4.31 -24.79 -10.92
CA ALA A 133 3.82 -25.04 -12.27
C ALA A 133 4.30 -23.95 -13.24
N ASN A 134 4.49 -24.32 -14.50
CA ASN A 134 4.83 -23.37 -15.57
C ASN A 134 3.76 -22.27 -15.66
N GLY A 135 4.20 -21.02 -15.83
CA GLY A 135 3.30 -19.87 -15.94
C GLY A 135 2.67 -19.43 -14.61
N THR A 136 3.12 -19.99 -13.49
CA THR A 136 2.66 -19.58 -12.15
C THR A 136 3.77 -18.90 -11.36
N SER A 137 3.37 -18.05 -10.39
CA SER A 137 4.28 -17.43 -9.43
C SER A 137 3.68 -17.43 -8.03
N ASP A 138 4.56 -17.55 -7.04
CA ASP A 138 4.23 -17.40 -5.63
C ASP A 138 4.44 -15.94 -5.22
N PHE A 139 3.51 -15.40 -4.45
CA PHE A 139 3.64 -14.06 -3.86
C PHE A 139 4.05 -14.18 -2.41
N VAL A 140 5.28 -13.79 -2.10
CA VAL A 140 5.86 -13.83 -0.76
C VAL A 140 5.80 -12.44 -0.15
N ILE A 141 5.16 -12.31 1.00
CA ILE A 141 5.02 -11.05 1.75
C ILE A 141 5.86 -11.17 3.02
N ASP A 142 6.93 -10.39 3.10
CA ASP A 142 7.78 -10.30 4.28
C ASP A 142 7.36 -9.13 5.15
N LEU A 143 6.92 -9.41 6.39
CA LEU A 143 6.52 -8.41 7.37
C LEU A 143 7.62 -8.16 8.38
N ARG A 144 7.88 -6.90 8.65
CA ARG A 144 8.84 -6.44 9.67
C ARG A 144 8.16 -5.49 10.64
N ALA A 145 8.63 -5.46 11.87
CA ALA A 145 8.22 -4.46 12.83
C ALA A 145 8.72 -3.07 12.39
N ASP A 146 7.83 -2.09 12.46
CA ASP A 146 8.15 -0.68 12.40
C ASP A 146 8.17 -0.09 13.82
N LYS A 147 8.40 1.23 13.93
CA LYS A 147 8.52 1.93 15.22
C LYS A 147 7.31 1.68 16.10
N PRO A 148 7.47 1.03 17.27
CA PRO A 148 6.34 0.71 18.15
C PRO A 148 5.79 1.96 18.81
N GLN A 149 6.61 3.00 18.98
CA GLN A 149 6.23 4.26 19.61
C GLN A 149 6.97 5.42 18.98
N GLN A 150 6.28 6.55 18.86
CA GLN A 150 6.86 7.83 18.49
C GLN A 150 6.37 8.90 19.46
N THR A 151 7.30 9.65 20.04
CA THR A 151 6.97 10.79 20.91
C THR A 151 7.60 12.05 20.34
N ILE A 152 6.82 13.10 20.22
CA ILE A 152 7.23 14.43 19.79
C ILE A 152 7.04 15.37 20.97
N LEU A 153 8.08 16.10 21.33
CA LEU A 153 8.03 17.23 22.27
C LEU A 153 8.18 18.50 21.46
N TYR A 154 7.39 19.50 21.74
CA TYR A 154 7.47 20.78 21.03
C TYR A 154 7.25 21.96 21.95
N THR A 155 7.83 23.08 21.57
CA THR A 155 7.56 24.39 22.16
C THR A 155 7.47 25.40 21.03
N ASP A 156 6.55 26.33 21.16
CA ASP A 156 6.37 27.39 20.17
C ASP A 156 5.81 28.67 20.81
N ASN A 157 5.74 29.74 20.03
CA ASN A 157 5.19 31.04 20.42
C ASN A 157 3.94 31.43 19.60
N TYR A 158 3.24 30.44 19.03
CA TYR A 158 2.03 30.64 18.22
C TYR A 158 0.73 30.72 19.02
N GLY A 159 0.82 30.75 20.35
CA GLY A 159 -0.33 30.91 21.22
C GLY A 159 -0.94 32.31 21.12
N ASN A 160 -2.17 32.44 21.59
CA ASN A 160 -2.88 33.70 21.67
C ASN A 160 -2.34 34.56 22.86
N LYS A 161 -2.24 35.87 22.68
CA LYS A 161 -1.79 36.79 23.72
C LYS A 161 -2.67 36.83 24.99
N TYR A 162 -3.91 36.34 24.90
CA TYR A 162 -4.88 36.35 26.04
C TYR A 162 -5.01 34.97 26.71
N SER A 163 -4.53 33.89 26.07
CA SER A 163 -4.56 32.53 26.64
C SER A 163 -3.17 31.90 26.74
N GLY A 164 -2.12 32.67 26.50
CA GLY A 164 -0.74 32.25 26.58
C GLY A 164 -0.08 32.15 25.20
N ARG A 165 0.96 32.98 25.04
CA ARG A 165 1.73 33.07 23.78
C ARG A 165 2.65 31.87 23.60
N TYR A 166 3.31 31.42 24.65
CA TYR A 166 4.25 30.31 24.62
C TYR A 166 3.52 29.03 24.98
N ARG A 167 3.69 28.01 24.13
CA ARG A 167 3.07 26.70 24.30
C ARG A 167 4.14 25.63 24.42
N TYR A 168 3.87 24.65 25.27
CA TYR A 168 4.70 23.48 25.51
C TYR A 168 3.83 22.25 25.35
N GLY A 169 4.23 21.32 24.53
CA GLY A 169 3.39 20.16 24.29
C GLY A 169 4.16 18.89 24.01
N PHE A 170 3.43 17.80 24.10
CA PHE A 170 3.89 16.49 23.67
C PHE A 170 2.79 15.78 22.91
N GLN A 171 3.20 14.88 22.05
CA GLN A 171 2.33 13.94 21.35
C GLN A 171 3.02 12.58 21.29
N THR A 172 2.37 11.56 21.79
CA THR A 172 2.83 10.17 21.75
C THR A 172 1.87 9.35 20.95
N THR A 173 2.40 8.58 20.02
CA THR A 173 1.68 7.57 19.24
C THR A 173 2.28 6.21 19.56
N ILE A 174 1.44 5.27 19.95
CA ILE A 174 1.80 3.86 20.18
C ILE A 174 1.16 3.06 19.06
N ASN A 175 2.00 2.38 18.30
CA ASN A 175 1.60 1.57 17.15
C ASN A 175 1.43 0.12 17.57
N ASN A 176 0.31 -0.48 17.17
CA ASN A 176 -0.01 -1.89 17.33
C ASN A 176 -0.06 -2.39 18.80
N PRO A 177 -0.64 -1.62 19.74
CA PRO A 177 -0.73 -2.07 21.13
C PRO A 177 -1.59 -3.34 21.30
N GLY A 178 -2.64 -3.50 20.49
CA GLY A 178 -3.52 -4.67 20.50
C GLY A 178 -3.05 -5.79 19.57
N ARG A 179 -1.90 -5.63 18.87
CA ARG A 179 -1.35 -6.60 17.91
C ARG A 179 -2.25 -6.89 16.70
N ILE A 180 -3.14 -5.96 16.38
CA ILE A 180 -4.08 -6.05 15.25
C ILE A 180 -3.81 -4.98 14.18
N GLY A 181 -2.73 -4.18 14.33
CA GLY A 181 -2.43 -3.05 13.48
C GLY A 181 -3.15 -1.77 13.92
N ASP A 182 -3.52 -1.68 15.17
CA ASP A 182 -4.19 -0.57 15.82
C ASP A 182 -3.21 0.53 16.23
N LYS A 183 -3.76 1.70 16.54
CA LYS A 183 -2.99 2.88 16.94
C LYS A 183 -3.64 3.55 18.14
N PHE A 184 -2.85 3.84 19.16
CA PHE A 184 -3.24 4.70 20.27
C PHE A 184 -2.46 5.99 20.22
N PHE A 185 -3.11 7.12 20.41
CA PHE A 185 -2.44 8.41 20.52
C PHE A 185 -2.87 9.16 21.75
N LEU A 186 -1.91 9.86 22.35
CA LEU A 186 -2.06 10.72 23.52
C LEU A 186 -1.29 12.00 23.26
N GLY A 187 -1.91 13.15 23.55
CA GLY A 187 -1.26 14.44 23.45
C GLY A 187 -1.65 15.35 24.60
N GLY A 188 -0.74 16.26 24.93
CA GLY A 188 -0.98 17.33 25.91
C GLY A 188 -0.28 18.60 25.47
N MET A 189 -0.91 19.74 25.73
CA MET A 189 -0.34 21.07 25.52
C MET A 189 -0.73 21.99 26.65
N LEU A 190 0.24 22.75 27.12
CA LEU A 190 0.08 23.78 28.14
C LEU A 190 0.57 25.11 27.57
N SER A 191 -0.06 26.21 27.94
CA SER A 191 0.48 27.55 27.68
C SER A 191 1.01 28.21 28.97
N ASN A 192 1.72 29.32 28.80
CA ASN A 192 2.18 30.12 29.91
C ASN A 192 1.06 30.90 30.62
N ASP A 193 -0.16 30.97 30.06
CA ASP A 193 -1.31 31.72 30.60
C ASP A 193 -2.57 30.86 30.70
N ASN A 194 -2.46 29.69 31.37
CA ASN A 194 -3.59 28.84 31.75
C ASN A 194 -4.45 28.26 30.59
N LEU A 195 -3.86 27.96 29.46
CA LEU A 195 -4.51 27.10 28.48
C LEU A 195 -3.96 25.69 28.62
N HIS A 196 -4.85 24.73 28.78
CA HIS A 196 -4.53 23.31 28.82
C HIS A 196 -5.33 22.59 27.77
N ASN A 197 -4.68 21.75 26.98
CA ASN A 197 -5.34 20.89 26.00
C ASN A 197 -4.80 19.47 26.15
N TYR A 198 -5.70 18.50 26.28
CA TYR A 198 -5.37 17.09 26.33
C TYR A 198 -6.20 16.36 25.28
N ASN A 199 -5.58 15.46 24.57
CA ASN A 199 -6.26 14.61 23.59
C ASN A 199 -5.79 13.18 23.73
N LEU A 200 -6.70 12.27 23.50
CA LEU A 200 -6.42 10.84 23.40
C LEU A 200 -7.32 10.23 22.35
N GLY A 201 -6.86 9.15 21.73
CA GLY A 201 -7.68 8.43 20.79
C GLY A 201 -7.12 7.06 20.48
N TYR A 202 -7.98 6.26 19.91
CA TYR A 202 -7.70 4.90 19.51
C TYR A 202 -8.30 4.65 18.14
N GLU A 203 -7.52 4.03 17.26
CA GLU A 203 -7.90 3.68 15.90
C GLU A 203 -7.56 2.22 15.67
N MET A 204 -8.46 1.47 15.07
CA MET A 204 -8.26 0.07 14.75
C MET A 204 -8.72 -0.25 13.31
N PRO A 205 -8.03 -1.18 12.64
CA PRO A 205 -8.46 -1.65 11.33
C PRO A 205 -9.74 -2.49 11.46
N VAL A 206 -10.64 -2.34 10.47
CA VAL A 206 -11.89 -3.08 10.39
C VAL A 206 -11.98 -3.77 9.03
N GLY A 207 -12.11 -5.09 9.04
CA GLY A 207 -12.15 -5.86 7.81
C GLY A 207 -10.76 -6.06 7.17
N SER A 208 -10.72 -6.27 5.85
CA SER A 208 -9.51 -6.61 5.09
C SER A 208 -9.18 -5.61 3.97
N ARG A 209 -9.95 -4.52 3.86
CA ARG A 209 -9.87 -3.56 2.74
C ARG A 209 -9.30 -2.20 3.12
N GLY A 210 -8.54 -2.12 4.22
CA GLY A 210 -7.91 -0.87 4.66
C GLY A 210 -8.85 0.08 5.43
N THR A 211 -10.12 -0.30 5.69
CA THR A 211 -11.04 0.50 6.49
C THR A 211 -10.57 0.57 7.94
N LYS A 212 -10.64 1.74 8.55
CA LYS A 212 -10.31 1.97 9.96
C LYS A 212 -11.47 2.63 10.69
N LEU A 213 -11.63 2.30 11.95
CA LEU A 213 -12.56 2.92 12.86
C LEU A 213 -11.80 3.53 14.03
N GLY A 214 -12.10 4.78 14.35
CA GLY A 214 -11.45 5.47 15.43
C GLY A 214 -12.41 6.19 16.36
N VAL A 215 -11.96 6.34 17.60
CA VAL A 215 -12.60 7.16 18.61
C VAL A 215 -11.57 8.13 19.19
N SER A 216 -11.98 9.34 19.49
CA SER A 216 -11.11 10.32 20.16
C SER A 216 -11.86 11.17 21.18
N TYR A 217 -11.12 11.60 22.18
CA TYR A 217 -11.59 12.52 23.21
C TYR A 217 -10.58 13.66 23.36
N SER A 218 -11.09 14.89 23.38
CA SER A 218 -10.28 16.09 23.65
C SER A 218 -10.93 16.92 24.75
N LEU A 219 -10.08 17.41 25.64
CA LEU A 219 -10.43 18.34 26.72
C LEU A 219 -9.56 19.59 26.55
N MET A 220 -10.19 20.75 26.50
CA MET A 220 -9.51 22.04 26.48
C MET A 220 -10.08 22.93 27.57
N ASP A 221 -9.24 23.42 28.46
CA ASP A 221 -9.54 24.41 29.48
C ASP A 221 -8.69 25.66 29.21
N TYR A 222 -9.28 26.83 29.30
CA TYR A 222 -8.54 28.08 29.20
C TYR A 222 -9.14 29.16 30.10
N THR A 223 -8.29 30.06 30.57
CA THR A 223 -8.66 31.29 31.23
C THR A 223 -8.09 32.45 30.43
N LEU A 224 -8.91 33.46 30.14
CA LEU A 224 -8.44 34.64 29.44
C LEU A 224 -7.72 35.57 30.39
N SER A 225 -6.54 36.04 29.99
CA SER A 225 -5.69 36.98 30.76
C SER A 225 -5.67 38.38 30.14
N GLY A 226 -4.92 39.30 30.74
CA GLY A 226 -4.76 40.66 30.24
C GLY A 226 -6.02 41.51 30.42
N PHE A 227 -6.48 42.16 29.37
CA PHE A 227 -7.64 43.05 29.41
C PHE A 227 -8.94 42.35 29.90
N TYR A 228 -9.03 41.05 29.69
CA TYR A 228 -10.19 40.23 30.04
C TYR A 228 -10.13 39.65 31.47
N ASN A 229 -9.06 39.91 32.23
CA ASN A 229 -8.95 39.47 33.63
C ASN A 229 -10.10 39.95 34.52
N ILE A 230 -10.66 41.14 34.24
CA ILE A 230 -11.78 41.71 35.02
C ILE A 230 -13.06 40.87 34.83
N LEU A 231 -13.14 40.09 33.75
CA LEU A 231 -14.33 39.30 33.40
C LEU A 231 -14.25 37.86 33.93
N ASP A 232 -13.11 37.43 34.52
CA ASP A 232 -12.83 36.05 34.92
C ASP A 232 -13.30 35.02 33.86
N ALA A 233 -13.04 35.36 32.60
CA ALA A 233 -13.55 34.58 31.48
C ALA A 233 -12.80 33.25 31.38
N VAL A 234 -13.47 32.18 31.77
CA VAL A 234 -12.99 30.79 31.68
C VAL A 234 -13.81 30.03 30.62
N GLY A 235 -13.15 29.19 29.87
CA GLY A 235 -13.81 28.32 28.93
C GLY A 235 -13.35 26.88 29.09
N ARG A 236 -14.28 25.96 28.91
CA ARG A 236 -14.02 24.52 28.85
C ARG A 236 -14.72 23.91 27.67
N ALA A 237 -13.97 23.19 26.86
CA ALA A 237 -14.49 22.43 25.73
C ALA A 237 -14.16 20.93 25.91
N LYS A 238 -15.15 20.08 25.73
CA LYS A 238 -15.01 18.64 25.71
C LYS A 238 -15.53 18.13 24.37
N THR A 239 -14.71 17.41 23.63
CA THR A 239 -15.09 16.88 22.34
C THR A 239 -14.91 15.37 22.34
N PHE A 240 -15.94 14.64 21.97
CA PHE A 240 -15.88 13.22 21.70
C PHE A 240 -16.20 13.02 20.23
N SER A 241 -15.36 12.24 19.53
CA SER A 241 -15.52 11.97 18.10
C SER A 241 -15.44 10.48 17.82
N ILE A 242 -16.26 10.05 16.89
CA ILE A 242 -16.17 8.73 16.25
C ILE A 242 -15.97 9.00 14.75
N TYR A 243 -15.02 8.34 14.14
CA TYR A 243 -14.70 8.53 12.72
C TYR A 243 -14.32 7.22 12.07
N GLY A 244 -14.48 7.16 10.75
CA GLY A 244 -14.05 6.06 9.89
C GLY A 244 -13.32 6.59 8.67
N SER A 245 -12.39 5.82 8.15
CA SER A 245 -11.62 6.12 6.92
C SER A 245 -11.49 4.88 6.03
#